data_202e3472e5b5c7a1205f18d3483d7aac
#
_entry.id   202e3472e5b5c7a1205f18d3483d7aac
#
_cell.length_a   1.000
_cell.length_b   1.000
_cell.length_c   1.000
_cell.angle_alpha   90.00
_cell.angle_beta   90.00
_cell.angle_gamma   90.00
#
_symmetry.space_group_name_H-M   'P 1'
#
loop_
_entity.id
_entity.type
_entity.pdbx_description
1 polymer ?
#
loop_
_entity_poly.entity_id
_entity_poly.type
_entity_poly.pdbx_seq_one_letter_code
_entity_poly.pdbx_strand_id
1 'polypeptide(L)'
;MLPSYLADNDLSSIKLVATDMDLTLLADDKSMPEGVDDRIDALARHGIVFCAASGRPGLALRESFPDHHADMAIVADNGASVYLRDRLVYRDLIDRDLYHEVLALAVNTPGSVPVLCAFDDAYVLERDREHEGVLSIYYRSITYVESFDKLDVDSNKISIYFPGWDSKKNLDEVYAPAFDSRLYLTCAGNEWLDFMNIGIDKGSGIRHLVEHLGIDLANVAAFGDTYNDIPMLDIVGHSYVMANAAEHMHAHGKFLAPSNNEAGVLTVIDRIVEAAE
;
A
#
# COMPACT_ATOMS: atom_id res chain seq x y z
N MET A 1 8.30 -9.52 -22.47
CA MET A 1 7.30 -10.28 -21.69
C MET A 1 8.01 -10.85 -20.47
N LEU A 2 7.51 -10.63 -19.29
CA LEU A 2 8.07 -11.21 -18.05
C LEU A 2 8.00 -12.73 -18.08
N PRO A 3 9.01 -13.44 -17.53
CA PRO A 3 8.89 -14.88 -17.28
C PRO A 3 7.77 -15.16 -16.29
N SER A 4 7.11 -16.31 -16.42
CA SER A 4 6.12 -16.75 -15.45
C SER A 4 6.76 -16.95 -14.06
N TYR A 5 6.00 -16.81 -12.99
CA TYR A 5 6.38 -17.15 -11.61
C TYR A 5 6.96 -18.57 -11.47
N LEU A 6 6.63 -19.48 -12.40
CA LEU A 6 7.19 -20.84 -12.44
C LEU A 6 8.69 -20.87 -12.75
N ALA A 7 9.25 -19.78 -13.30
CA ALA A 7 10.66 -19.66 -13.60
C ALA A 7 11.51 -19.20 -12.40
N ASP A 8 10.86 -18.79 -11.31
CA ASP A 8 11.56 -18.49 -10.07
C ASP A 8 11.95 -19.80 -9.35
N ASN A 9 13.23 -20.06 -9.23
CA ASN A 9 13.78 -21.33 -8.74
C ASN A 9 14.52 -21.22 -7.40
N ASP A 10 14.66 -19.99 -6.83
CA ASP A 10 15.38 -19.78 -5.57
C ASP A 10 14.43 -19.43 -4.42
N LEU A 11 13.29 -20.11 -4.36
CA LEU A 11 12.21 -19.81 -3.40
C LEU A 11 12.57 -20.19 -1.95
N SER A 12 13.48 -21.15 -1.74
CA SER A 12 13.88 -21.60 -0.39
C SER A 12 14.63 -20.53 0.41
N SER A 13 15.15 -19.51 -0.26
CA SER A 13 15.85 -18.38 0.38
C SER A 13 14.90 -17.34 0.98
N ILE A 14 13.61 -17.36 0.61
CA ILE A 14 12.62 -16.34 1.00
C ILE A 14 12.37 -16.39 2.50
N LYS A 15 12.36 -15.20 3.13
CA LYS A 15 12.13 -14.97 4.57
C LYS A 15 10.99 -14.00 4.86
N LEU A 16 10.57 -13.23 3.85
CA LEU A 16 9.49 -12.26 3.92
C LEU A 16 8.67 -12.33 2.63
N VAL A 17 7.36 -12.40 2.76
CA VAL A 17 6.40 -12.26 1.65
C VAL A 17 5.60 -10.99 1.88
N ALA A 18 5.78 -10.00 1.02
CA ALA A 18 5.05 -8.73 1.04
C ALA A 18 4.05 -8.68 -0.10
N THR A 19 2.83 -8.29 0.16
CA THR A 19 1.80 -8.16 -0.88
C THR A 19 1.05 -6.83 -0.77
N ASP A 20 0.81 -6.18 -1.91
CA ASP A 20 -0.24 -5.18 -1.95
C ASP A 20 -1.61 -5.83 -1.74
N MET A 21 -2.60 -4.99 -1.43
CA MET A 21 -3.97 -5.43 -1.12
C MET A 21 -4.88 -5.34 -2.33
N ASP A 22 -5.16 -4.13 -2.79
CA ASP A 22 -6.18 -3.84 -3.79
C ASP A 22 -5.74 -4.26 -5.19
N LEU A 23 -6.50 -5.12 -5.88
CA LEU A 23 -6.16 -5.69 -7.19
C LEU A 23 -4.88 -6.56 -7.20
N THR A 24 -4.34 -6.89 -6.04
CA THR A 24 -3.18 -7.79 -5.87
C THR A 24 -3.57 -8.99 -5.02
N LEU A 25 -3.72 -8.86 -3.70
CA LEU A 25 -4.23 -9.92 -2.84
C LEU A 25 -5.74 -10.05 -2.93
N LEU A 26 -6.46 -8.90 -2.90
CA LEU A 26 -7.92 -8.85 -2.95
C LEU A 26 -8.44 -9.00 -4.39
N ALA A 27 -9.54 -9.71 -4.55
CA ALA A 27 -10.27 -9.77 -5.81
C ALA A 27 -10.85 -8.39 -6.21
N ASP A 28 -11.36 -8.26 -7.43
CA ASP A 28 -11.93 -7.01 -7.95
C ASP A 28 -13.09 -6.48 -7.09
N ASP A 29 -13.85 -7.37 -6.46
CA ASP A 29 -14.94 -7.04 -5.55
C ASP A 29 -14.48 -6.73 -4.12
N LYS A 30 -13.16 -6.64 -3.90
CA LYS A 30 -12.51 -6.40 -2.60
C LYS A 30 -12.61 -7.56 -1.61
N SER A 31 -13.09 -8.72 -2.03
CA SER A 31 -13.09 -9.91 -1.19
C SER A 31 -11.69 -10.47 -0.99
N MET A 32 -11.43 -10.99 0.23
CA MET A 32 -10.23 -11.75 0.53
C MET A 32 -10.36 -13.14 -0.12
N PRO A 33 -9.33 -13.63 -0.85
CA PRO A 33 -9.38 -14.97 -1.43
C PRO A 33 -9.44 -16.04 -0.33
N GLU A 34 -10.17 -17.11 -0.62
CA GLU A 34 -10.28 -18.26 0.29
C GLU A 34 -8.92 -18.89 0.58
N GLY A 35 -8.64 -19.18 1.85
CA GLY A 35 -7.44 -19.85 2.31
C GLY A 35 -6.22 -18.94 2.49
N VAL A 36 -6.39 -17.62 2.58
CA VAL A 36 -5.31 -16.68 2.96
C VAL A 36 -4.75 -17.04 4.32
N ASP A 37 -5.63 -17.29 5.30
CA ASP A 37 -5.24 -17.61 6.68
C ASP A 37 -4.37 -18.87 6.75
N ASP A 38 -4.75 -19.93 6.03
CA ASP A 38 -3.97 -21.17 5.95
C ASP A 38 -2.56 -20.92 5.39
N ARG A 39 -2.40 -19.99 4.42
CA ARG A 39 -1.10 -19.66 3.81
C ARG A 39 -0.25 -18.80 4.73
N ILE A 40 -0.85 -17.86 5.46
CA ILE A 40 -0.15 -17.10 6.49
C ILE A 40 0.40 -18.03 7.57
N ASP A 41 -0.42 -18.97 8.04
CA ASP A 41 -0.02 -20.00 9.00
C ASP A 41 1.10 -20.93 8.44
N ALA A 42 1.00 -21.29 7.17
CA ALA A 42 2.02 -22.12 6.52
C ALA A 42 3.37 -21.39 6.44
N LEU A 43 3.37 -20.11 6.01
CA LEU A 43 4.58 -19.28 6.01
C LEU A 43 5.18 -19.16 7.41
N ALA A 44 4.35 -18.89 8.42
CA ALA A 44 4.80 -18.75 9.81
C ALA A 44 5.46 -20.04 10.35
N ARG A 45 4.94 -21.22 10.01
CA ARG A 45 5.56 -22.53 10.38
C ARG A 45 6.97 -22.70 9.84
N HIS A 46 7.30 -22.08 8.69
CA HIS A 46 8.64 -22.08 8.09
C HIS A 46 9.47 -20.85 8.47
N GLY A 47 8.98 -20.01 9.42
CA GLY A 47 9.66 -18.81 9.85
C GLY A 47 9.70 -17.69 8.81
N ILE A 48 8.80 -17.71 7.83
CA ILE A 48 8.62 -16.70 6.80
C ILE A 48 7.56 -15.70 7.28
N VAL A 49 7.92 -14.41 7.29
CA VAL A 49 7.00 -13.34 7.72
C VAL A 49 6.07 -12.97 6.57
N PHE A 50 4.77 -12.92 6.82
CA PHE A 50 3.82 -12.32 5.90
C PHE A 50 3.67 -10.83 6.19
N CYS A 51 3.57 -10.00 5.16
CA CYS A 51 3.43 -8.55 5.25
C CYS A 51 2.39 -8.02 4.27
N ALA A 52 1.37 -7.35 4.77
CA ALA A 52 0.49 -6.53 3.96
C ALA A 52 1.13 -5.14 3.74
N ALA A 53 1.33 -4.72 2.47
CA ALA A 53 1.95 -3.46 2.10
C ALA A 53 0.98 -2.62 1.27
N SER A 54 0.33 -1.61 1.85
CA SER A 54 -0.77 -0.90 1.22
C SER A 54 -0.74 0.61 1.48
N GLY A 55 -1.46 1.35 0.63
CA GLY A 55 -1.81 2.75 0.90
C GLY A 55 -2.89 2.91 1.99
N ARG A 56 -3.52 1.81 2.43
CA ARG A 56 -4.52 1.83 3.50
C ARG A 56 -3.87 2.14 4.85
N PRO A 57 -4.60 2.81 5.78
CA PRO A 57 -4.14 3.00 7.14
C PRO A 57 -3.93 1.69 7.90
N GLY A 58 -3.03 1.71 8.89
CA GLY A 58 -2.68 0.53 9.68
C GLY A 58 -3.88 -0.12 10.39
N LEU A 59 -4.84 0.67 10.87
CA LEU A 59 -6.06 0.15 11.49
C LEU A 59 -6.89 -0.68 10.49
N ALA A 60 -7.08 -0.17 9.27
CA ALA A 60 -7.85 -0.88 8.24
C ALA A 60 -7.17 -2.21 7.83
N LEU A 61 -5.82 -2.22 7.79
CA LEU A 61 -5.08 -3.45 7.49
C LEU A 61 -5.18 -4.48 8.62
N ARG A 62 -5.10 -4.07 9.90
CA ARG A 62 -5.31 -4.98 11.02
C ARG A 62 -6.70 -5.62 10.99
N GLU A 63 -7.74 -4.84 10.69
CA GLU A 63 -9.09 -5.38 10.58
C GLU A 63 -9.28 -6.31 9.39
N SER A 64 -8.44 -6.19 8.34
CA SER A 64 -8.43 -7.13 7.22
C SER A 64 -7.84 -8.49 7.59
N PHE A 65 -7.06 -8.57 8.67
CA PHE A 65 -6.40 -9.80 9.16
C PHE A 65 -6.64 -9.99 10.67
N PRO A 66 -7.91 -10.19 11.10
CA PRO A 66 -8.27 -10.17 12.52
C PRO A 66 -7.57 -11.25 13.34
N ASP A 67 -7.25 -12.39 12.74
CA ASP A 67 -6.63 -13.53 13.41
C ASP A 67 -5.09 -13.53 13.30
N HIS A 68 -4.49 -12.69 12.42
CA HIS A 68 -3.07 -12.73 12.08
C HIS A 68 -2.30 -11.43 12.33
N HIS A 69 -2.98 -10.27 12.47
CA HIS A 69 -2.30 -8.97 12.57
C HIS A 69 -1.26 -8.92 13.71
N ALA A 70 -1.48 -9.69 14.78
CA ALA A 70 -0.57 -9.77 15.92
C ALA A 70 0.70 -10.58 15.66
N ASP A 71 0.76 -11.36 14.57
CA ASP A 71 1.89 -12.24 14.23
C ASP A 71 2.58 -11.87 12.91
N MET A 72 1.95 -11.01 12.11
CA MET A 72 2.46 -10.56 10.80
C MET A 72 3.11 -9.17 10.86
N ALA A 73 3.58 -8.70 9.71
CA ALA A 73 4.01 -7.32 9.49
C ALA A 73 2.99 -6.54 8.65
N ILE A 74 2.98 -5.22 8.82
CA ILE A 74 2.14 -4.29 8.05
C ILE A 74 2.99 -3.09 7.63
N VAL A 75 3.04 -2.80 6.35
CA VAL A 75 3.53 -1.55 5.78
C VAL A 75 2.31 -0.77 5.33
N ALA A 76 1.89 0.19 6.14
CA ALA A 76 0.69 0.99 5.93
C ALA A 76 1.02 2.37 5.36
N ASP A 77 -0.01 3.06 4.85
CA ASP A 77 0.08 4.43 4.37
C ASP A 77 1.23 4.62 3.36
N ASN A 78 1.37 3.67 2.43
CA ASN A 78 2.47 3.62 1.44
C ASN A 78 3.87 3.65 2.07
N GLY A 79 4.06 3.08 3.27
CA GLY A 79 5.36 3.04 3.94
C GLY A 79 5.56 4.09 5.03
N ALA A 80 4.64 5.04 5.18
CA ALA A 80 4.74 6.07 6.22
C ALA A 80 4.52 5.52 7.64
N SER A 81 3.97 4.32 7.77
CA SER A 81 3.93 3.60 9.04
C SER A 81 4.19 2.10 8.84
N VAL A 82 5.06 1.54 9.69
CA VAL A 82 5.43 0.12 9.65
C VAL A 82 5.16 -0.51 11.02
N TYR A 83 4.43 -1.60 11.00
CA TYR A 83 4.13 -2.39 12.19
C TYR A 83 4.71 -3.79 12.06
N LEU A 84 5.22 -4.31 13.14
CA LEU A 84 5.60 -5.71 13.29
C LEU A 84 4.96 -6.27 14.55
N ARG A 85 4.08 -7.26 14.38
CA ARG A 85 3.36 -7.89 15.50
C ARG A 85 2.68 -6.84 16.38
N ASP A 86 1.83 -6.02 15.77
CA ASP A 86 1.11 -4.87 16.38
C ASP A 86 1.98 -3.76 16.97
N ARG A 87 3.30 -3.87 16.89
CA ARG A 87 4.19 -2.82 17.39
C ARG A 87 4.57 -1.88 16.26
N LEU A 88 4.32 -0.59 16.43
CA LEU A 88 4.81 0.44 15.52
C LEU A 88 6.35 0.48 15.61
N VAL A 89 7.04 0.11 14.52
CA VAL A 89 8.51 0.06 14.44
C VAL A 89 9.08 1.23 13.64
N TYR A 90 8.27 1.84 12.79
CA TYR A 90 8.62 3.05 12.04
C TYR A 90 7.38 3.91 11.80
N ARG A 91 7.54 5.23 11.84
CA ARG A 91 6.56 6.21 11.36
C ARG A 91 7.26 7.43 10.77
N ASP A 92 6.62 8.04 9.79
CA ASP A 92 7.00 9.31 9.21
C ASP A 92 5.86 10.32 9.38
N LEU A 93 6.17 11.62 9.53
CA LEU A 93 5.18 12.67 9.70
C LEU A 93 5.43 13.79 8.70
N ILE A 94 4.37 14.22 8.01
CA ILE A 94 4.40 15.39 7.13
C ILE A 94 4.40 16.67 7.98
N ASP A 95 5.22 17.63 7.60
CA ASP A 95 5.21 18.97 8.20
C ASP A 95 3.82 19.60 8.09
N ARG A 96 3.37 20.25 9.18
CA ARG A 96 2.01 20.79 9.28
C ARG A 96 1.72 21.91 8.29
N ASP A 97 2.65 22.82 8.10
CA ASP A 97 2.48 23.89 7.13
C ASP A 97 2.37 23.31 5.72
N LEU A 98 3.15 22.25 5.43
CA LEU A 98 3.15 21.60 4.13
C LEU A 98 1.85 20.84 3.85
N TYR A 99 1.30 20.10 4.83
CA TYR A 99 0.01 19.45 4.59
C TYR A 99 -1.13 20.46 4.44
N HIS A 100 -1.09 21.60 5.13
CA HIS A 100 -2.08 22.67 4.94
C HIS A 100 -1.99 23.27 3.54
N GLU A 101 -0.78 23.45 2.97
CA GLU A 101 -0.63 23.91 1.59
C GLU A 101 -1.26 22.96 0.58
N VAL A 102 -1.04 21.63 0.75
CA VAL A 102 -1.65 20.60 -0.11
C VAL A 102 -3.17 20.64 0.00
N LEU A 103 -3.69 20.63 1.23
CA LEU A 103 -5.14 20.67 1.47
C LEU A 103 -5.79 21.95 0.92
N ALA A 104 -5.14 23.10 1.06
CA ALA A 104 -5.64 24.38 0.52
C ALA A 104 -5.74 24.32 -1.02
N LEU A 105 -4.78 23.72 -1.72
CA LEU A 105 -4.88 23.49 -3.15
C LEU A 105 -6.00 22.50 -3.49
N ALA A 106 -6.08 21.40 -2.75
CA ALA A 106 -7.06 20.34 -2.99
C ALA A 106 -8.50 20.85 -2.81
N VAL A 107 -8.76 21.61 -1.76
CA VAL A 107 -10.09 22.22 -1.49
C VAL A 107 -10.58 23.08 -2.66
N ASN A 108 -9.66 23.68 -3.44
CA ASN A 108 -9.94 24.53 -4.59
C ASN A 108 -9.81 23.81 -5.95
N THR A 109 -9.42 22.54 -5.97
CA THR A 109 -9.34 21.76 -7.20
C THR A 109 -10.71 21.11 -7.49
N PRO A 110 -11.34 21.37 -8.64
CA PRO A 110 -12.64 20.76 -8.97
C PRO A 110 -12.58 19.25 -8.98
N GLY A 111 -13.59 18.61 -8.36
CA GLY A 111 -13.72 17.15 -8.35
C GLY A 111 -12.79 16.43 -7.37
N SER A 112 -12.01 17.14 -6.57
CA SER A 112 -11.18 16.53 -5.53
C SER A 112 -11.93 16.44 -4.20
N VAL A 113 -11.70 15.32 -3.50
CA VAL A 113 -12.16 15.06 -2.13
C VAL A 113 -10.92 14.83 -1.27
N PRO A 114 -10.41 15.88 -0.59
CA PRO A 114 -9.20 15.75 0.22
C PRO A 114 -9.46 15.02 1.53
N VAL A 115 -8.52 14.16 1.90
CA VAL A 115 -8.51 13.38 3.14
C VAL A 115 -7.16 13.60 3.84
N LEU A 116 -7.17 14.18 5.04
CA LEU A 116 -5.99 14.23 5.89
C LEU A 116 -5.94 12.97 6.75
N CYS A 117 -4.94 12.13 6.52
CA CYS A 117 -4.75 10.89 7.26
C CYS A 117 -3.95 11.11 8.54
N ALA A 118 -4.46 10.62 9.67
CA ALA A 118 -3.84 10.78 11.00
C ALA A 118 -3.84 9.43 11.72
N PHE A 119 -3.12 8.46 11.17
CA PHE A 119 -2.97 7.07 11.68
C PHE A 119 -4.28 6.33 11.93
N ASP A 120 -4.99 6.67 13.02
CA ASP A 120 -6.20 5.99 13.45
C ASP A 120 -7.48 6.72 13.02
N ASP A 121 -7.38 7.92 12.42
CA ASP A 121 -8.51 8.72 11.97
C ASP A 121 -8.21 9.38 10.61
N ALA A 122 -9.26 9.70 9.87
CA ALA A 122 -9.20 10.44 8.62
C ALA A 122 -10.11 11.68 8.74
N TYR A 123 -9.57 12.85 8.41
CA TYR A 123 -10.33 14.10 8.43
C TYR A 123 -10.80 14.43 7.02
N VAL A 124 -12.09 14.66 6.86
CA VAL A 124 -12.76 14.96 5.59
C VAL A 124 -13.65 16.18 5.77
N LEU A 125 -13.84 16.97 4.72
CA LEU A 125 -14.76 18.12 4.81
C LEU A 125 -16.22 17.65 4.89
N GLU A 126 -17.03 18.33 5.71
CA GLU A 126 -18.46 18.04 5.83
C GLU A 126 -19.18 18.10 4.47
N ARG A 127 -18.76 19.00 3.57
CA ARG A 127 -19.33 19.11 2.22
C ARG A 127 -19.12 17.85 1.35
N ASP A 128 -18.12 17.03 1.67
CA ASP A 128 -17.72 15.84 0.91
C ASP A 128 -18.31 14.55 1.52
N ARG A 129 -19.21 14.65 2.51
CA ARG A 129 -19.85 13.52 3.21
C ARG A 129 -20.61 12.58 2.26
N GLU A 130 -21.08 13.07 1.13
CA GLU A 130 -21.73 12.23 0.12
C GLU A 130 -20.84 11.07 -0.39
N HIS A 131 -19.52 11.18 -0.24
CA HIS A 131 -18.55 10.16 -0.61
C HIS A 131 -18.24 9.15 0.50
N GLU A 132 -18.91 9.23 1.67
CA GLU A 132 -18.67 8.36 2.83
C GLU A 132 -18.70 6.87 2.47
N GLY A 133 -19.61 6.46 1.57
CA GLY A 133 -19.74 5.06 1.14
C GLY A 133 -18.46 4.51 0.49
N VAL A 134 -17.70 5.34 -0.24
CA VAL A 134 -16.41 4.95 -0.81
C VAL A 134 -15.30 5.10 0.21
N LEU A 135 -15.27 6.23 0.93
CA LEU A 135 -14.22 6.51 1.90
C LEU A 135 -14.16 5.47 3.02
N SER A 136 -15.31 4.98 3.50
CA SER A 136 -15.40 3.96 4.57
C SER A 136 -14.88 2.58 4.16
N ILE A 137 -14.64 2.33 2.87
CA ILE A 137 -13.95 1.12 2.42
C ILE A 137 -12.48 1.14 2.87
N TYR A 138 -11.87 2.35 2.89
CA TYR A 138 -10.46 2.55 3.17
C TYR A 138 -10.18 3.06 4.58
N TYR A 139 -11.06 3.90 5.12
CA TYR A 139 -10.91 4.56 6.43
C TYR A 139 -11.96 4.07 7.41
N ARG A 140 -11.52 3.50 8.53
CA ARG A 140 -12.41 2.94 9.56
C ARG A 140 -12.96 3.99 10.50
N SER A 141 -12.22 5.08 10.69
CA SER A 141 -12.66 6.26 11.43
C SER A 141 -12.59 7.48 10.51
N ILE A 142 -13.67 8.24 10.43
CA ILE A 142 -13.74 9.45 9.63
C ILE A 142 -14.34 10.56 10.49
N THR A 143 -13.56 11.60 10.73
CA THR A 143 -14.00 12.83 11.38
C THR A 143 -14.30 13.89 10.33
N TYR A 144 -15.56 14.31 10.25
CA TYR A 144 -15.98 15.37 9.36
C TYR A 144 -15.77 16.76 9.98
N VAL A 145 -15.13 17.65 9.21
CA VAL A 145 -14.78 19.01 9.66
C VAL A 145 -15.29 20.07 8.67
N GLU A 146 -15.58 21.27 9.17
CA GLU A 146 -15.99 22.40 8.33
C GLU A 146 -14.82 22.97 7.50
N SER A 147 -13.60 22.90 8.04
CA SER A 147 -12.37 23.37 7.41
C SER A 147 -11.17 22.64 7.96
N PHE A 148 -10.13 22.47 7.13
CA PHE A 148 -8.83 21.95 7.58
C PHE A 148 -7.97 23.00 8.29
N ASP A 149 -8.26 24.32 8.18
CA ASP A 149 -7.39 25.42 8.59
C ASP A 149 -6.94 25.39 10.06
N LYS A 150 -7.71 24.73 10.92
CA LYS A 150 -7.46 24.67 12.37
C LYS A 150 -7.03 23.29 12.84
N LEU A 151 -6.88 22.33 11.91
CA LEU A 151 -6.41 21.01 12.29
C LEU A 151 -4.94 21.07 12.69
N ASP A 152 -4.64 20.51 13.85
CA ASP A 152 -3.30 20.40 14.41
C ASP A 152 -3.09 18.93 14.85
N VAL A 153 -2.94 18.06 13.85
CA VAL A 153 -2.82 16.60 14.06
C VAL A 153 -1.53 16.09 13.44
N ASP A 154 -0.99 15.03 14.01
CA ASP A 154 0.11 14.31 13.40
C ASP A 154 -0.43 13.55 12.18
N SER A 155 0.05 13.91 11.00
CA SER A 155 -0.34 13.31 9.73
C SER A 155 0.85 12.65 9.06
N ASN A 156 0.64 11.44 8.57
CA ASN A 156 1.64 10.65 7.85
C ASN A 156 1.39 10.63 6.34
N LYS A 157 0.18 10.99 5.90
CA LYS A 157 -0.23 10.96 4.50
C LYS A 157 -1.39 11.93 4.26
N ILE A 158 -1.42 12.51 3.06
CA ILE A 158 -2.62 13.15 2.53
C ILE A 158 -3.08 12.31 1.35
N SER A 159 -4.38 12.01 1.28
CA SER A 159 -4.98 11.37 0.12
C SER A 159 -6.00 12.29 -0.52
N ILE A 160 -6.10 12.22 -1.84
CA ILE A 160 -7.16 12.92 -2.57
C ILE A 160 -7.93 11.89 -3.37
N TYR A 161 -9.22 11.78 -3.11
CA TYR A 161 -10.12 10.95 -3.88
C TYR A 161 -10.70 11.75 -5.05
N PHE A 162 -10.68 11.15 -6.24
CA PHE A 162 -11.23 11.69 -7.48
C PHE A 162 -12.37 10.80 -8.00
N PRO A 163 -13.64 11.14 -7.74
CA PRO A 163 -14.78 10.39 -8.27
C PRO A 163 -14.79 10.27 -9.79
N GLY A 164 -14.12 11.19 -10.49
CA GLY A 164 -13.97 11.23 -11.95
C GLY A 164 -12.92 10.27 -12.52
N TRP A 165 -12.21 9.50 -11.69
CA TRP A 165 -11.15 8.56 -12.10
C TRP A 165 -10.01 9.22 -12.88
N ASP A 166 -9.64 10.42 -12.50
CA ASP A 166 -8.64 11.25 -13.18
C ASP A 166 -7.46 11.66 -12.27
N SER A 167 -7.14 10.82 -11.27
CA SER A 167 -6.04 11.06 -10.32
C SER A 167 -4.71 11.31 -11.04
N LYS A 168 -4.37 10.52 -12.04
CA LYS A 168 -3.11 10.67 -12.80
C LYS A 168 -3.03 11.99 -13.56
N LYS A 169 -4.15 12.42 -14.17
CA LYS A 169 -4.22 13.71 -14.84
C LYS A 169 -4.01 14.87 -13.86
N ASN A 170 -4.70 14.81 -12.72
CA ASN A 170 -4.58 15.82 -11.68
C ASN A 170 -3.16 15.83 -11.06
N LEU A 171 -2.56 14.63 -10.88
CA LEU A 171 -1.17 14.54 -10.48
C LEU A 171 -0.27 15.34 -11.44
N ASP A 172 -0.34 15.06 -12.74
CA ASP A 172 0.58 15.64 -13.73
C ASP A 172 0.34 17.14 -13.97
N GLU A 173 -0.92 17.58 -14.00
CA GLU A 173 -1.29 18.93 -14.40
C GLU A 173 -1.39 19.91 -13.23
N VAL A 174 -1.69 19.44 -12.02
CA VAL A 174 -2.01 20.29 -10.87
C VAL A 174 -1.01 20.12 -9.73
N TYR A 175 -0.81 18.88 -9.25
CA TYR A 175 -0.12 18.68 -7.98
C TYR A 175 1.39 18.50 -8.12
N ALA A 176 1.87 17.77 -9.14
CA ALA A 176 3.31 17.61 -9.35
C ALA A 176 4.00 18.96 -9.59
N PRO A 177 3.49 19.88 -10.43
CA PRO A 177 4.10 21.21 -10.58
C PRO A 177 4.24 22.01 -9.29
N ALA A 178 3.39 21.73 -8.29
CA ALA A 178 3.39 22.46 -7.01
C ALA A 178 4.20 21.78 -5.91
N PHE A 179 4.28 20.42 -5.91
CA PHE A 179 4.76 19.69 -4.74
C PHE A 179 5.81 18.62 -4.99
N ASP A 180 6.11 18.19 -6.23
CA ASP A 180 7.05 17.11 -6.54
C ASP A 180 8.48 17.33 -6.02
N SER A 181 8.86 18.58 -5.80
CA SER A 181 10.16 18.94 -5.20
C SER A 181 10.17 18.85 -3.66
N ARG A 182 9.01 18.67 -3.01
CA ARG A 182 8.85 18.70 -1.55
C ARG A 182 8.18 17.44 -1.00
N LEU A 183 7.38 16.77 -1.79
CA LEU A 183 6.64 15.57 -1.41
C LEU A 183 6.80 14.49 -2.48
N TYR A 184 6.68 13.25 -2.09
CA TYR A 184 6.49 12.12 -2.99
C TYR A 184 5.01 11.97 -3.29
N LEU A 185 4.65 11.98 -4.58
CA LEU A 185 3.29 11.87 -5.07
C LEU A 185 3.13 10.58 -5.85
N THR A 186 2.07 9.82 -5.58
CA THR A 186 1.79 8.57 -6.30
C THR A 186 0.30 8.33 -6.45
N CYS A 187 -0.09 7.69 -7.56
CA CYS A 187 -1.46 7.20 -7.73
C CYS A 187 -1.59 5.78 -7.17
N ALA A 188 -2.65 5.56 -6.37
CA ALA A 188 -3.09 4.25 -5.93
C ALA A 188 -4.40 3.92 -6.67
N GLY A 189 -4.29 3.51 -7.94
CA GLY A 189 -5.42 3.39 -8.85
C GLY A 189 -5.75 4.69 -9.59
N ASN A 190 -6.89 4.68 -10.28
CA ASN A 190 -7.32 5.82 -11.11
C ASN A 190 -8.00 6.93 -10.27
N GLU A 191 -8.47 6.60 -9.08
CA GLU A 191 -9.27 7.48 -8.22
C GLU A 191 -8.50 8.09 -7.05
N TRP A 192 -7.29 7.58 -6.72
CA TRP A 192 -6.55 8.03 -5.56
C TRP A 192 -5.21 8.67 -5.93
N LEU A 193 -4.90 9.79 -5.30
CA LEU A 193 -3.60 10.45 -5.32
C LEU A 193 -3.12 10.63 -3.87
N ASP A 194 -1.98 10.05 -3.56
CA ASP A 194 -1.37 10.09 -2.23
C ASP A 194 -0.12 10.97 -2.21
N PHE A 195 0.08 11.64 -1.09
CA PHE A 195 1.22 12.52 -0.80
C PHE A 195 1.89 12.04 0.49
N MET A 196 3.18 11.78 0.42
CA MET A 196 4.06 11.44 1.54
C MET A 196 5.31 12.31 1.49
N ASN A 197 6.12 12.29 2.52
CA ASN A 197 7.44 12.91 2.46
C ASN A 197 8.32 12.24 1.40
N ILE A 198 9.26 13.00 0.83
CA ILE A 198 10.23 12.46 -0.14
C ILE A 198 10.99 11.31 0.51
N GLY A 199 11.09 10.19 -0.22
CA GLY A 199 11.73 8.97 0.25
C GLY A 199 10.81 8.03 1.03
N ILE A 200 9.54 8.39 1.21
CA ILE A 200 8.52 7.54 1.81
C ILE A 200 7.67 6.93 0.70
N ASP A 201 7.77 5.62 0.57
CA ASP A 201 7.05 4.77 -0.38
C ASP A 201 6.98 3.34 0.16
N LYS A 202 6.26 2.43 -0.51
CA LYS A 202 6.18 1.02 -0.08
C LYS A 202 7.57 0.35 0.00
N GLY A 203 8.49 0.72 -0.87
CA GLY A 203 9.85 0.21 -0.87
C GLY A 203 10.64 0.65 0.37
N SER A 204 10.54 1.91 0.77
CA SER A 204 11.17 2.40 2.02
C SER A 204 10.57 1.72 3.25
N GLY A 205 9.23 1.50 3.26
CA GLY A 205 8.57 0.74 4.32
C GLY A 205 9.12 -0.70 4.42
N ILE A 206 9.29 -1.38 3.29
CA ILE A 206 9.94 -2.70 3.25
C ILE A 206 11.39 -2.64 3.74
N ARG A 207 12.18 -1.62 3.37
CA ARG A 207 13.55 -1.44 3.88
C ARG A 207 13.58 -1.33 5.40
N HIS A 208 12.73 -0.51 6.01
CA HIS A 208 12.62 -0.40 7.46
C HIS A 208 12.24 -1.72 8.13
N LEU A 209 11.31 -2.46 7.51
CA LEU A 209 10.90 -3.76 8.03
C LEU A 209 12.02 -4.79 7.99
N VAL A 210 12.72 -4.94 6.85
CA VAL A 210 13.81 -5.93 6.72
C VAL A 210 15.02 -5.57 7.56
N GLU A 211 15.34 -4.30 7.73
CA GLU A 211 16.38 -3.83 8.66
C GLU A 211 16.06 -4.24 10.10
N HIS A 212 14.79 -4.04 10.51
CA HIS A 212 14.33 -4.44 11.85
C HIS A 212 14.37 -5.96 12.07
N LEU A 213 14.08 -6.75 11.01
CA LEU A 213 14.07 -8.20 11.04
C LEU A 213 15.46 -8.83 10.82
N GLY A 214 16.45 -8.06 10.34
CA GLY A 214 17.75 -8.60 9.94
C GLY A 214 17.69 -9.48 8.69
N ILE A 215 16.77 -9.18 7.76
CA ILE A 215 16.55 -9.92 6.51
C ILE A 215 17.19 -9.14 5.34
N ASP A 216 17.82 -9.86 4.39
CA ASP A 216 18.29 -9.23 3.14
C ASP A 216 17.11 -9.04 2.17
N LEU A 217 17.09 -7.93 1.45
CA LEU A 217 16.10 -7.67 0.38
C LEU A 217 16.11 -8.76 -0.69
N ALA A 218 17.25 -9.43 -0.90
CA ALA A 218 17.35 -10.58 -1.79
C ALA A 218 16.44 -11.75 -1.37
N ASN A 219 16.10 -11.85 -0.08
CA ASN A 219 15.25 -12.89 0.49
C ASN A 219 13.78 -12.44 0.69
N VAL A 220 13.36 -11.40 -0.02
CA VAL A 220 11.99 -10.87 0.03
C VAL A 220 11.27 -11.18 -1.27
N ALA A 221 10.07 -11.74 -1.15
CA ALA A 221 9.09 -11.82 -2.24
C ALA A 221 8.09 -10.67 -2.11
N ALA A 222 7.80 -9.97 -3.21
CA ALA A 222 6.82 -8.88 -3.22
C ALA A 222 5.88 -8.98 -4.43
N PHE A 223 4.61 -8.61 -4.21
CA PHE A 223 3.53 -8.64 -5.20
C PHE A 223 2.89 -7.27 -5.33
N GLY A 224 2.61 -6.83 -6.58
CA GLY A 224 1.97 -5.55 -6.83
C GLY A 224 1.44 -5.42 -8.25
N ASP A 225 0.59 -4.43 -8.48
CA ASP A 225 -0.10 -4.22 -9.76
C ASP A 225 -0.05 -2.76 -10.27
N THR A 226 0.27 -1.77 -9.42
CA THR A 226 0.15 -0.36 -9.81
C THR A 226 1.33 0.51 -9.34
N TYR A 227 1.28 1.80 -9.62
CA TYR A 227 2.39 2.74 -9.49
C TYR A 227 3.01 2.80 -8.09
N ASN A 228 2.22 2.73 -7.01
CA ASN A 228 2.75 2.78 -5.64
C ASN A 228 3.50 1.50 -5.23
N ASP A 229 3.40 0.42 -6.03
CA ASP A 229 4.14 -0.83 -5.81
C ASP A 229 5.54 -0.81 -6.44
N ILE A 230 5.76 0.06 -7.44
CA ILE A 230 7.02 0.13 -8.17
C ILE A 230 8.23 0.19 -7.24
N PRO A 231 8.27 1.08 -6.22
CA PRO A 231 9.42 1.16 -5.33
C PRO A 231 9.69 -0.13 -4.54
N MET A 232 8.64 -0.89 -4.20
CA MET A 232 8.76 -2.18 -3.52
C MET A 232 9.26 -3.27 -4.48
N LEU A 233 8.67 -3.36 -5.67
CA LEU A 233 9.02 -4.37 -6.67
C LEU A 233 10.46 -4.21 -7.17
N ASP A 234 10.94 -2.98 -7.34
CA ASP A 234 12.28 -2.68 -7.86
C ASP A 234 13.42 -3.11 -6.92
N ILE A 235 13.17 -3.23 -5.60
CA ILE A 235 14.23 -3.44 -4.61
C ILE A 235 14.36 -4.87 -4.10
N VAL A 236 13.35 -5.72 -4.29
CA VAL A 236 13.31 -7.06 -3.70
C VAL A 236 13.93 -8.13 -4.59
N GLY A 237 14.34 -9.26 -3.99
CA GLY A 237 14.91 -10.41 -4.68
C GLY A 237 13.94 -11.09 -5.62
N HIS A 238 12.67 -11.22 -5.20
CA HIS A 238 11.61 -11.96 -5.88
C HIS A 238 10.40 -11.04 -6.09
N SER A 239 10.37 -10.29 -7.20
CA SER A 239 9.26 -9.36 -7.49
C SER A 239 8.31 -9.94 -8.53
N TYR A 240 7.02 -9.95 -8.18
CA TYR A 240 5.94 -10.50 -8.98
C TYR A 240 4.95 -9.40 -9.36
N VAL A 241 4.83 -9.15 -10.66
CA VAL A 241 3.76 -8.30 -11.21
C VAL A 241 2.54 -9.17 -11.44
N MET A 242 1.37 -8.69 -11.02
CA MET A 242 0.10 -9.41 -11.22
C MET A 242 -0.30 -9.38 -12.70
N ALA A 243 -0.92 -10.47 -13.21
CA ALA A 243 -1.32 -10.56 -14.62
C ALA A 243 -2.41 -9.54 -15.01
N ASN A 244 -3.17 -9.02 -14.05
CA ASN A 244 -4.15 -7.94 -14.26
C ASN A 244 -3.52 -6.54 -14.28
N ALA A 245 -2.23 -6.40 -13.95
CA ALA A 245 -1.53 -5.11 -13.96
C ALA A 245 -1.37 -4.55 -15.37
N ALA A 246 -1.28 -3.24 -15.47
CA ALA A 246 -1.02 -2.57 -16.74
C ALA A 246 0.38 -2.90 -17.28
N GLU A 247 0.54 -2.90 -18.62
CA GLU A 247 1.77 -3.33 -19.30
C GLU A 247 3.05 -2.63 -18.81
N HIS A 248 2.95 -1.34 -18.46
CA HIS A 248 4.11 -0.59 -17.95
C HIS A 248 4.69 -1.18 -16.67
N MET A 249 3.89 -1.85 -15.85
CA MET A 249 4.34 -2.51 -14.61
C MET A 249 5.32 -3.65 -14.88
N HIS A 250 5.29 -4.26 -16.08
CA HIS A 250 6.19 -5.36 -16.43
C HIS A 250 7.68 -4.96 -16.44
N ALA A 251 7.99 -3.65 -16.47
CA ALA A 251 9.38 -3.18 -16.36
C ALA A 251 9.93 -3.27 -14.93
N HIS A 252 9.06 -3.41 -13.93
CA HIS A 252 9.37 -3.32 -12.50
C HIS A 252 9.33 -4.67 -11.76
N GLY A 253 8.93 -5.74 -12.43
CA GLY A 253 8.95 -7.09 -11.86
C GLY A 253 9.98 -7.99 -12.50
N LYS A 254 10.31 -9.09 -11.81
CA LYS A 254 11.13 -10.18 -12.33
C LYS A 254 10.28 -11.29 -12.91
N PHE A 255 9.08 -11.49 -12.36
CA PHE A 255 8.18 -12.57 -12.73
C PHE A 255 6.74 -12.06 -12.87
N LEU A 256 5.94 -12.80 -13.65
CA LEU A 256 4.50 -12.59 -13.79
C LEU A 256 3.76 -13.61 -12.92
N ALA A 257 2.98 -13.14 -11.94
CA ALA A 257 2.05 -13.95 -11.16
C ALA A 257 0.68 -14.05 -11.87
N PRO A 258 -0.14 -15.08 -11.58
CA PRO A 258 -1.53 -15.10 -12.02
C PRO A 258 -2.29 -13.85 -11.53
N SER A 259 -3.48 -13.59 -12.07
CA SER A 259 -4.28 -12.42 -11.68
C SER A 259 -4.79 -12.53 -10.23
N ASN A 260 -5.18 -11.39 -9.67
CA ASN A 260 -5.82 -11.33 -8.36
C ASN A 260 -7.09 -12.18 -8.29
N ASN A 261 -7.93 -12.19 -9.34
CA ASN A 261 -9.14 -13.00 -9.40
C ASN A 261 -8.87 -14.52 -9.52
N GLU A 262 -7.63 -14.90 -9.82
CA GLU A 262 -7.16 -16.29 -9.83
C GLU A 262 -6.37 -16.66 -8.56
N ALA A 263 -6.47 -15.82 -7.50
CA ALA A 263 -5.69 -15.98 -6.27
C ALA A 263 -4.18 -16.10 -6.52
N GLY A 264 -3.64 -15.25 -7.42
CA GLY A 264 -2.27 -15.35 -7.91
C GLY A 264 -1.22 -15.27 -6.82
N VAL A 265 -1.41 -14.43 -5.81
CA VAL A 265 -0.52 -14.34 -4.63
C VAL A 265 -0.45 -15.68 -3.90
N LEU A 266 -1.61 -16.31 -3.63
CA LEU A 266 -1.68 -17.59 -2.92
C LEU A 266 -1.02 -18.71 -3.71
N THR A 267 -1.21 -18.71 -5.04
CA THR A 267 -0.56 -19.67 -5.94
C THR A 267 0.96 -19.64 -5.84
N VAL A 268 1.54 -18.45 -5.71
CA VAL A 268 3.00 -18.30 -5.54
C VAL A 268 3.43 -18.65 -4.12
N ILE A 269 2.63 -18.27 -3.10
CA ILE A 269 2.91 -18.62 -1.69
C ILE A 269 2.95 -20.16 -1.53
N ASP A 270 2.04 -20.91 -2.16
CA ASP A 270 2.05 -22.37 -2.09
C ASP A 270 3.41 -22.93 -2.56
N ARG A 271 3.99 -22.39 -3.65
CA ARG A 271 5.33 -22.79 -4.11
C ARG A 271 6.46 -22.40 -3.16
N ILE A 272 6.33 -21.21 -2.52
CA ILE A 272 7.31 -20.78 -1.52
C ILE A 272 7.32 -21.73 -0.32
N VAL A 273 6.14 -22.12 0.15
CA VAL A 273 5.98 -23.07 1.25
C VAL A 273 6.54 -24.47 0.86
N GLU A 274 6.19 -24.98 -0.33
CA GLU A 274 6.73 -26.25 -0.86
C GLU A 274 8.27 -26.24 -0.96
N ALA A 275 8.87 -25.09 -1.30
CA ALA A 275 10.32 -24.97 -1.39
C ALA A 275 11.01 -24.84 -0.03
N ALA A 276 10.27 -24.53 1.03
CA ALA A 276 10.77 -24.40 2.41
C ALA A 276 10.67 -25.73 3.21
N GLU A 277 9.92 -26.74 2.69
CA GLU A 277 9.84 -28.12 3.23
C GLU A 277 11.14 -28.88 3.01
#